data_a4836e18a4b670d10a748f9133303a84
#
_entry.id   a4836e18a4b670d10a748f9133303a84
#
_cell.length_a   1.000
_cell.length_b   1.000
_cell.length_c   1.000
_cell.angle_alpha   90.00
_cell.angle_beta   90.00
_cell.angle_gamma   90.00
#
_symmetry.space_group_name_H-M   'P 1'
#
loop_
_entity.id
_entity.type
_entity.pdbx_description
1 polymer ?
#
loop_
_entity_poly.entity_id
_entity_poly.type
_entity_poly.pdbx_seq_one_letter_code
_entity_poly.pdbx_strand_id
1 'polypeptide(L)'
;MNAKNKARGLGRGLDALLGGNATKMAPSAAAAPVTNEVPRTLPVTDLQPGKYQPRTRMDEASLNELASSIAAQGLVQPIIVRPLGAGASTPYEIIAGERRWRASQIAGLKEVPVHVHRIPDENALAMALIENIQREDLNPLEEAQGLRRLIDEFNLTHQQAAEAVGRSRSAATNLLRLLELAQPVQDLLMHGRIDMGHARALLALAGSDQVAVAQQVVLKA
;
A
#
# COMPACT_ATOMS: atom_id res chain seq x y z
N MET A 1 31.23 -2.44 -21.21
CA MET A 1 29.91 -3.09 -21.28
C MET A 1 29.01 -2.42 -20.23
N ASN A 2 28.13 -1.53 -20.69
CA ASN A 2 27.31 -0.67 -19.83
C ASN A 2 25.98 -1.35 -19.49
N ALA A 3 25.78 -1.78 -18.25
CA ALA A 3 24.48 -2.18 -17.74
C ALA A 3 23.71 -0.94 -17.30
N LYS A 4 22.80 -0.43 -18.12
CA LYS A 4 21.83 0.61 -17.77
C LYS A 4 20.75 -0.02 -16.89
N ASN A 5 20.85 0.16 -15.58
CA ASN A 5 19.74 -0.03 -14.64
C ASN A 5 18.65 1.01 -14.94
N LYS A 6 17.61 0.56 -15.63
CA LYS A 6 16.42 1.35 -15.93
C LYS A 6 15.50 1.27 -14.72
N ALA A 7 15.51 2.29 -13.85
CA ALA A 7 14.50 2.48 -12.82
C ALA A 7 13.11 2.45 -13.49
N ARG A 8 12.34 1.39 -13.23
CA ARG A 8 10.93 1.27 -13.62
C ARG A 8 10.13 2.12 -12.63
N GLY A 9 9.90 3.38 -13.01
CA GLY A 9 9.18 4.34 -12.18
C GLY A 9 7.69 4.02 -12.04
N LEU A 10 7.12 4.39 -10.90
CA LEU A 10 5.70 4.39 -10.50
C LEU A 10 4.75 5.01 -11.55
N GLY A 11 5.23 5.78 -12.53
CA GLY A 11 4.42 6.55 -13.47
C GLY A 11 3.50 5.74 -14.37
N ARG A 12 3.88 4.51 -14.78
CA ARG A 12 3.07 3.74 -15.73
C ARG A 12 1.86 3.04 -15.11
N GLY A 13 1.96 2.60 -13.87
CA GLY A 13 0.83 1.97 -13.16
C GLY A 13 -0.23 3.02 -12.79
N LEU A 14 0.21 4.19 -12.41
CA LEU A 14 -0.67 5.30 -12.06
C LEU A 14 -1.38 5.89 -13.31
N ASP A 15 -0.71 5.96 -14.45
CA ASP A 15 -1.32 6.36 -15.73
C ASP A 15 -2.43 5.40 -16.16
N ALA A 16 -2.31 4.10 -15.88
CA ALA A 16 -3.35 3.11 -16.15
C ALA A 16 -4.60 3.30 -15.28
N LEU A 17 -4.42 3.77 -14.04
CA LEU A 17 -5.51 4.10 -13.12
C LEU A 17 -6.19 5.44 -13.44
N LEU A 18 -5.41 6.41 -13.92
CA LEU A 18 -5.90 7.77 -14.20
C LEU A 18 -6.38 7.97 -15.64
N GLY A 19 -5.98 7.09 -16.60
CA GLY A 19 -6.22 7.23 -18.05
C GLY A 19 -7.35 6.38 -18.62
N GLY A 20 -8.06 5.57 -17.86
CA GLY A 20 -8.93 4.47 -18.34
C GLY A 20 -10.34 4.84 -18.78
N ASN A 21 -10.75 6.11 -18.89
CA ASN A 21 -12.09 6.47 -19.40
C ASN A 21 -12.16 7.78 -20.19
N ALA A 22 -11.34 7.90 -21.25
CA ALA A 22 -11.49 8.97 -22.20
C ALA A 22 -12.25 8.48 -23.44
N THR A 23 -13.55 8.35 -23.31
CA THR A 23 -14.46 8.36 -24.47
C THR A 23 -14.38 9.74 -25.14
N LYS A 24 -14.08 9.74 -26.43
CA LYS A 24 -13.99 10.88 -27.35
C LYS A 24 -14.92 12.05 -26.98
N MET A 25 -14.37 13.13 -26.46
CA MET A 25 -14.90 14.49 -26.61
C MET A 25 -13.76 15.48 -26.77
N ALA A 26 -14.01 16.50 -27.60
CA ALA A 26 -13.11 17.48 -28.18
C ALA A 26 -12.19 18.24 -27.18
N PRO A 27 -11.10 18.89 -27.64
CA PRO A 27 -10.09 19.48 -26.77
C PRO A 27 -10.61 20.74 -26.10
N SER A 28 -10.82 20.70 -24.79
CA SER A 28 -11.03 21.89 -23.98
C SER A 28 -10.14 21.82 -22.74
N ALA A 29 -9.25 22.79 -22.68
CA ALA A 29 -8.53 23.31 -21.53
C ALA A 29 -7.75 22.30 -20.64
N ALA A 30 -6.42 22.27 -20.88
CA ALA A 30 -5.35 22.14 -19.90
C ALA A 30 -5.63 21.24 -18.67
N ALA A 31 -5.35 19.96 -18.81
CA ALA A 31 -4.98 19.14 -17.67
C ALA A 31 -3.70 19.77 -17.06
N ALA A 32 -3.83 20.37 -15.89
CA ALA A 32 -2.69 20.90 -15.16
C ALA A 32 -1.70 19.75 -14.90
N PRO A 33 -0.39 19.95 -15.15
CA PRO A 33 0.61 18.95 -14.87
C PRO A 33 0.54 18.62 -13.38
N VAL A 34 0.70 17.32 -13.02
CA VAL A 34 0.94 16.89 -11.66
C VAL A 34 2.25 17.55 -11.24
N THR A 35 2.17 18.72 -10.66
CA THR A 35 3.33 19.45 -10.17
C THR A 35 3.82 18.70 -8.94
N ASN A 36 5.00 18.09 -9.03
CA ASN A 36 5.83 17.74 -7.90
C ASN A 36 6.10 19.04 -7.12
N GLU A 37 5.20 19.37 -6.20
CA GLU A 37 5.43 20.54 -5.35
C GLU A 37 6.61 20.24 -4.42
N VAL A 38 7.50 21.23 -4.34
CA VAL A 38 8.67 21.28 -3.44
C VAL A 38 8.25 20.84 -2.02
N PRO A 39 9.08 20.07 -1.30
CA PRO A 39 8.78 19.70 0.07
C PRO A 39 8.47 20.95 0.88
N ARG A 40 7.27 20.98 1.48
CA ARG A 40 6.83 22.06 2.36
C ARG A 40 6.93 21.60 3.80
N THR A 41 7.11 22.54 4.71
CA THR A 41 7.00 22.28 6.14
C THR A 41 5.62 22.72 6.62
N LEU A 42 4.92 21.84 7.33
CA LEU A 42 3.59 22.13 7.89
C LEU A 42 3.58 21.86 9.40
N PRO A 43 2.78 22.61 10.19
CA PRO A 43 2.51 22.29 11.57
C PRO A 43 1.96 20.86 11.72
N VAL A 44 2.46 20.12 12.71
CA VAL A 44 2.00 18.76 13.00
C VAL A 44 0.52 18.71 13.31
N THR A 45 -0.04 19.80 13.87
CA THR A 45 -1.45 19.97 14.21
C THR A 45 -2.37 20.15 13.00
N ASP A 46 -1.82 20.53 11.85
CA ASP A 46 -2.59 20.73 10.62
C ASP A 46 -2.83 19.43 9.86
N LEU A 47 -2.26 18.33 10.37
CA LEU A 47 -2.37 17.00 9.77
C LEU A 47 -3.33 16.12 10.59
N GLN A 48 -4.18 15.36 9.91
CA GLN A 48 -4.98 14.30 10.51
C GLN A 48 -4.67 12.93 9.92
N PRO A 49 -4.92 11.84 10.67
CA PRO A 49 -4.78 10.48 10.15
C PRO A 49 -5.63 10.28 8.91
N GLY A 50 -5.14 9.48 7.97
CA GLY A 50 -5.89 9.09 6.79
C GLY A 50 -7.09 8.23 7.17
N LYS A 51 -8.24 8.46 6.52
CA LYS A 51 -9.49 7.72 6.71
C LYS A 51 -9.34 6.21 6.46
N TYR A 52 -8.30 5.80 5.73
CA TYR A 52 -8.13 4.45 5.18
C TYR A 52 -6.85 3.75 5.65
N GLN A 53 -6.38 4.05 6.88
CA GLN A 53 -5.16 3.44 7.41
C GLN A 53 -5.36 1.98 7.83
N PRO A 54 -4.70 1.00 7.21
CA PRO A 54 -4.91 -0.43 7.48
C PRO A 54 -4.26 -0.93 8.79
N ARG A 55 -3.33 -0.17 9.40
CA ARG A 55 -2.63 -0.58 10.63
C ARG A 55 -3.41 -0.22 11.88
N THR A 56 -4.21 -1.16 12.38
CA THR A 56 -4.90 -1.06 13.67
C THR A 56 -3.99 -1.32 14.89
N ARG A 57 -2.86 -2.00 14.71
CA ARG A 57 -1.89 -2.26 15.79
C ARG A 57 -0.54 -1.66 15.43
N MET A 58 -0.14 -0.62 16.15
CA MET A 58 1.22 -0.09 16.11
C MET A 58 1.93 -0.59 17.37
N ASP A 59 3.10 -1.22 17.18
CA ASP A 59 3.97 -1.58 18.28
C ASP A 59 4.55 -0.30 18.89
N GLU A 60 4.24 -0.05 20.17
CA GLU A 60 4.66 1.14 20.89
C GLU A 60 6.18 1.23 21.04
N ALA A 61 6.87 0.10 21.22
CA ALA A 61 8.32 0.07 21.35
C ALA A 61 8.98 0.59 20.06
N SER A 62 8.56 0.03 18.92
CA SER A 62 9.04 0.45 17.59
C SER A 62 8.68 1.90 17.24
N LEU A 63 7.56 2.43 17.79
CA LEU A 63 7.18 3.83 17.58
C LEU A 63 8.07 4.78 18.41
N ASN A 64 8.42 4.40 19.63
CA ASN A 64 9.31 5.17 20.52
C ASN A 64 10.76 5.18 20.01
N GLU A 65 11.24 4.08 19.44
CA GLU A 65 12.55 4.04 18.77
C GLU A 65 12.60 5.02 17.61
N LEU A 66 11.57 5.04 16.77
CA LEU A 66 11.45 5.97 15.67
C LEU A 66 11.38 7.42 16.17
N ALA A 67 10.65 7.69 17.25
CA ALA A 67 10.55 9.01 17.85
C ALA A 67 11.91 9.50 18.38
N SER A 68 12.69 8.62 19.01
CA SER A 68 14.04 8.94 19.47
C SER A 68 14.99 9.27 18.31
N SER A 69 14.91 8.52 17.21
CA SER A 69 15.67 8.81 15.99
C SER A 69 15.28 10.16 15.38
N ILE A 70 13.97 10.46 15.31
CA ILE A 70 13.45 11.72 14.78
C ILE A 70 13.85 12.91 15.68
N ALA A 71 13.86 12.73 17.00
CA ALA A 71 14.31 13.78 17.93
C ALA A 71 15.78 14.12 17.72
N ALA A 72 16.63 13.13 17.39
CA ALA A 72 18.06 13.31 17.20
C ALA A 72 18.45 13.88 15.83
N GLN A 73 17.76 13.46 14.76
CA GLN A 73 18.16 13.74 13.37
C GLN A 73 17.12 14.54 12.57
N GLY A 74 15.95 14.81 13.16
CA GLY A 74 14.81 15.36 12.43
C GLY A 74 14.12 14.32 11.55
N LEU A 75 13.02 14.74 10.93
CA LEU A 75 12.29 13.90 9.98
C LEU A 75 12.90 14.04 8.57
N VAL A 76 13.71 13.08 8.16
CA VAL A 76 14.41 13.10 6.86
C VAL A 76 13.46 12.81 5.70
N GLN A 77 12.55 11.83 5.87
CA GLN A 77 11.62 11.44 4.81
C GLN A 77 10.28 12.15 4.99
N PRO A 78 9.83 13.01 4.04
CA PRO A 78 8.59 13.75 4.14
C PRO A 78 7.35 12.87 4.29
N ILE A 79 6.31 13.41 4.94
CA ILE A 79 4.98 12.80 5.03
C ILE A 79 4.21 13.19 3.76
N ILE A 80 3.51 12.24 3.16
CA ILE A 80 2.65 12.52 2.00
C ILE A 80 1.26 12.91 2.50
N VAL A 81 0.80 14.09 2.10
CA VAL A 81 -0.48 14.64 2.52
C VAL A 81 -1.30 15.16 1.35
N ARG A 82 -2.60 15.29 1.53
CA ARG A 82 -3.50 15.98 0.60
C ARG A 82 -4.27 17.09 1.31
N PRO A 83 -4.62 18.18 0.63
CA PRO A 83 -5.50 19.20 1.19
C PRO A 83 -6.91 18.65 1.31
N LEU A 84 -7.57 18.95 2.43
CA LEU A 84 -8.99 18.71 2.64
C LEU A 84 -9.79 19.97 2.26
N GLY A 85 -11.05 19.75 1.87
CA GLY A 85 -11.95 20.86 1.52
C GLY A 85 -12.37 21.70 2.73
N ALA A 86 -13.03 22.82 2.47
CA ALA A 86 -13.59 23.68 3.48
C ALA A 86 -14.62 22.92 4.35
N GLY A 87 -14.41 22.92 5.68
CA GLY A 87 -15.26 22.20 6.65
C GLY A 87 -14.57 21.02 7.36
N ALA A 88 -13.36 20.64 6.96
CA ALA A 88 -12.57 19.66 7.69
C ALA A 88 -11.99 20.26 8.98
N SER A 89 -11.78 19.41 10.01
CA SER A 89 -11.20 19.83 11.29
C SER A 89 -9.74 20.26 11.17
N THR A 90 -9.03 19.74 10.17
CA THR A 90 -7.64 20.08 9.83
C THR A 90 -7.51 20.31 8.32
N PRO A 91 -6.52 21.15 7.88
CA PRO A 91 -6.34 21.46 6.46
C PRO A 91 -5.87 20.27 5.62
N TYR A 92 -5.20 19.28 6.22
CA TYR A 92 -4.55 18.21 5.48
C TYR A 92 -4.82 16.83 6.08
N GLU A 93 -4.93 15.83 5.20
CA GLU A 93 -5.03 14.42 5.54
C GLU A 93 -3.78 13.67 5.08
N ILE A 94 -3.29 12.76 5.92
CA ILE A 94 -2.11 11.94 5.66
C ILE A 94 -2.51 10.80 4.72
N ILE A 95 -1.84 10.73 3.55
CA ILE A 95 -1.94 9.60 2.62
C ILE A 95 -0.96 8.50 3.03
N ALA A 96 0.30 8.86 3.28
CA ALA A 96 1.34 7.93 3.68
C ALA A 96 2.31 8.57 4.69
N GLY A 97 2.80 7.77 5.64
CA GLY A 97 3.74 8.21 6.66
C GLY A 97 3.12 8.47 8.04
N GLU A 98 1.98 7.88 8.38
CA GLU A 98 1.32 8.06 9.69
C GLU A 98 2.22 7.70 10.87
N ARG A 99 3.03 6.62 10.79
CA ARG A 99 4.02 6.29 11.84
C ARG A 99 5.01 7.42 12.06
N ARG A 100 5.50 8.04 10.98
CA ARG A 100 6.42 9.18 11.04
C ARG A 100 5.76 10.38 11.70
N TRP A 101 4.51 10.67 11.35
CA TRP A 101 3.72 11.74 11.97
C TRP A 101 3.52 11.51 13.47
N ARG A 102 3.10 10.31 13.90
CA ARG A 102 2.94 9.98 15.32
C ARG A 102 4.27 10.03 16.09
N ALA A 103 5.33 9.48 15.51
CA ALA A 103 6.66 9.54 16.10
C ALA A 103 7.17 10.99 16.20
N SER A 104 6.86 11.87 15.24
CA SER A 104 7.19 13.29 15.29
C SER A 104 6.46 14.02 16.41
N GLN A 105 5.20 13.65 16.71
CA GLN A 105 4.45 14.18 17.86
C GLN A 105 5.11 13.76 19.19
N ILE A 106 5.48 12.48 19.32
CA ILE A 106 6.17 11.95 20.50
C ILE A 106 7.54 12.64 20.67
N ALA A 107 8.26 12.88 19.56
CA ALA A 107 9.53 13.60 19.55
C ALA A 107 9.40 15.11 19.84
N GLY A 108 8.17 15.65 19.95
CA GLY A 108 7.91 17.06 20.28
C GLY A 108 8.16 18.03 19.12
N LEU A 109 8.21 17.55 17.87
CA LEU A 109 8.32 18.42 16.70
C LEU A 109 7.06 19.26 16.52
N LYS A 110 7.23 20.56 16.27
CA LYS A 110 6.12 21.48 15.98
C LYS A 110 5.73 21.44 14.50
N GLU A 111 6.69 21.18 13.63
CA GLU A 111 6.54 21.17 12.19
C GLU A 111 7.22 19.95 11.58
N VAL A 112 6.69 19.45 10.45
CA VAL A 112 7.21 18.30 9.72
C VAL A 112 7.27 18.58 8.23
N PRO A 113 8.29 18.05 7.52
CA PRO A 113 8.37 18.14 6.07
C PRO A 113 7.26 17.27 5.45
N VAL A 114 6.58 17.82 4.44
CA VAL A 114 5.48 17.15 3.74
C VAL A 114 5.61 17.31 2.23
N HIS A 115 5.09 16.32 1.50
CA HIS A 115 4.75 16.46 0.10
C HIS A 115 3.23 16.61 -0.03
N VAL A 116 2.78 17.76 -0.55
CA VAL A 116 1.36 18.03 -0.74
C VAL A 116 0.95 17.54 -2.13
N HIS A 117 0.09 16.53 -2.18
CA HIS A 117 -0.51 16.02 -3.41
C HIS A 117 -1.96 16.48 -3.54
N ARG A 118 -2.28 17.21 -4.60
CA ARG A 118 -3.67 17.60 -4.93
C ARG A 118 -4.28 16.51 -5.80
N ILE A 119 -4.74 15.44 -5.16
CA ILE A 119 -5.34 14.29 -5.85
C ILE A 119 -6.76 14.07 -5.33
N PRO A 120 -7.69 13.58 -6.18
CA PRO A 120 -9.02 13.15 -5.77
C PRO A 120 -8.95 12.05 -4.69
N ASP A 121 -9.99 11.94 -3.87
CA ASP A 121 -10.08 10.97 -2.78
C ASP A 121 -9.77 9.53 -3.22
N GLU A 122 -10.33 9.13 -4.35
CA GLU A 122 -10.14 7.80 -4.94
C GLU A 122 -8.66 7.53 -5.27
N ASN A 123 -7.98 8.51 -5.86
CA ASN A 123 -6.57 8.37 -6.24
C ASN A 123 -5.65 8.34 -5.01
N ALA A 124 -5.98 9.12 -3.96
CA ALA A 124 -5.25 9.08 -2.69
C ALA A 124 -5.34 7.71 -2.03
N LEU A 125 -6.53 7.12 -2.05
CA LEU A 125 -6.76 5.77 -1.53
C LEU A 125 -5.99 4.72 -2.33
N ALA A 126 -6.03 4.80 -3.66
CA ALA A 126 -5.27 3.89 -4.53
C ALA A 126 -3.76 3.97 -4.26
N MET A 127 -3.20 5.18 -4.14
CA MET A 127 -1.78 5.37 -3.83
C MET A 127 -1.40 4.78 -2.47
N ALA A 128 -2.22 4.99 -1.44
CA ALA A 128 -1.99 4.45 -0.12
C ALA A 128 -2.04 2.91 -0.09
N LEU A 129 -2.98 2.31 -0.83
CA LEU A 129 -3.07 0.86 -0.98
C LEU A 129 -1.87 0.28 -1.74
N ILE A 130 -1.47 0.90 -2.84
CA ILE A 130 -0.32 0.46 -3.64
C ILE A 130 0.97 0.56 -2.82
N GLU A 131 1.21 1.68 -2.10
CA GLU A 131 2.37 1.83 -1.22
C GLU A 131 2.42 0.73 -0.16
N ASN A 132 1.26 0.44 0.46
CA ASN A 132 1.19 -0.61 1.47
C ASN A 132 1.45 -2.01 0.91
N ILE A 133 0.96 -2.32 -0.31
CA ILE A 133 1.20 -3.62 -0.98
C ILE A 133 2.67 -3.77 -1.41
N GLN A 134 3.36 -2.67 -1.74
CA GLN A 134 4.77 -2.69 -2.17
C GLN A 134 5.78 -2.82 -1.03
N ARG A 135 5.32 -2.98 0.21
CA ARG A 135 6.21 -3.17 1.36
C ARG A 135 6.90 -4.54 1.29
N GLU A 136 8.18 -4.57 1.65
CA GLU A 136 9.00 -5.80 1.62
C GLU A 136 8.67 -6.78 2.75
N ASP A 137 7.98 -6.32 3.79
CA ASP A 137 7.68 -7.09 5.01
C ASP A 137 6.30 -7.77 5.01
N LEU A 138 5.54 -7.69 3.91
CA LEU A 138 4.23 -8.35 3.80
C LEU A 138 4.36 -9.85 3.57
N ASN A 139 3.50 -10.62 4.26
CA ASN A 139 3.33 -12.01 3.90
C ASN A 139 2.46 -12.16 2.62
N PRO A 140 2.52 -13.31 1.92
CA PRO A 140 1.79 -13.50 0.67
C PRO A 140 0.27 -13.35 0.76
N LEU A 141 -0.34 -13.65 1.91
CA LEU A 141 -1.78 -13.48 2.11
C LEU A 141 -2.15 -12.02 2.33
N GLU A 142 -1.34 -11.27 3.06
CA GLU A 142 -1.54 -9.82 3.21
C GLU A 142 -1.40 -9.11 1.86
N GLU A 143 -0.42 -9.49 1.04
CA GLU A 143 -0.26 -8.97 -0.32
C GLU A 143 -1.49 -9.32 -1.19
N ALA A 144 -1.99 -10.56 -1.09
CA ALA A 144 -3.19 -11.00 -1.81
C ALA A 144 -4.45 -10.24 -1.38
N GLN A 145 -4.63 -10.01 -0.07
CA GLN A 145 -5.74 -9.22 0.47
C GLN A 145 -5.69 -7.76 0.02
N GLY A 146 -4.51 -7.14 0.06
CA GLY A 146 -4.30 -5.79 -0.46
C GLY A 146 -4.63 -5.69 -1.94
N LEU A 147 -4.18 -6.66 -2.74
CA LEU A 147 -4.43 -6.72 -4.17
C LEU A 147 -5.93 -6.93 -4.49
N ARG A 148 -6.63 -7.80 -3.74
CA ARG A 148 -8.09 -7.99 -3.85
C ARG A 148 -8.81 -6.69 -3.56
N ARG A 149 -8.46 -6.03 -2.47
CA ARG A 149 -9.04 -4.76 -2.08
C ARG A 149 -8.83 -3.68 -3.15
N LEU A 150 -7.63 -3.59 -3.73
CA LEU A 150 -7.34 -2.67 -4.84
C LEU A 150 -8.23 -2.93 -6.06
N ILE A 151 -8.48 -4.21 -6.40
CA ILE A 151 -9.37 -4.61 -7.49
C ILE A 151 -10.81 -4.20 -7.20
N ASP A 152 -11.32 -4.54 -6.00
CA ASP A 152 -12.72 -4.38 -5.65
C ASP A 152 -13.10 -2.89 -5.46
N GLU A 153 -12.23 -2.09 -4.79
CA GLU A 153 -12.51 -0.67 -4.53
C GLU A 153 -12.40 0.21 -5.79
N PHE A 154 -11.53 -0.17 -6.75
CA PHE A 154 -11.29 0.63 -7.96
C PHE A 154 -11.80 -0.02 -9.26
N ASN A 155 -12.56 -1.12 -9.16
CA ASN A 155 -13.07 -1.88 -10.32
C ASN A 155 -11.98 -2.21 -11.36
N LEU A 156 -10.79 -2.58 -10.90
CA LEU A 156 -9.66 -2.88 -11.77
C LEU A 156 -9.74 -4.31 -12.30
N THR A 157 -9.20 -4.52 -13.49
CA THR A 157 -8.89 -5.87 -13.94
C THR A 157 -7.64 -6.40 -13.21
N HIS A 158 -7.47 -7.71 -13.14
CA HIS A 158 -6.26 -8.34 -12.57
C HIS A 158 -4.97 -7.83 -13.24
N GLN A 159 -5.02 -7.53 -14.54
CA GLN A 159 -3.89 -6.96 -15.27
C GLN A 159 -3.53 -5.56 -14.77
N GLN A 160 -4.52 -4.68 -14.67
CA GLN A 160 -4.32 -3.30 -14.20
C GLN A 160 -3.81 -3.25 -12.76
N ALA A 161 -4.40 -4.07 -11.87
CA ALA A 161 -3.95 -4.16 -10.49
C ALA A 161 -2.51 -4.69 -10.38
N ALA A 162 -2.15 -5.72 -11.18
CA ALA A 162 -0.79 -6.23 -11.23
C ALA A 162 0.21 -5.16 -11.69
N GLU A 163 -0.11 -4.41 -12.75
CA GLU A 163 0.71 -3.32 -13.27
C GLU A 163 0.89 -2.21 -12.23
N ALA A 164 -0.19 -1.83 -11.51
CA ALA A 164 -0.15 -0.81 -10.48
C ALA A 164 0.82 -1.15 -9.34
N VAL A 165 0.88 -2.42 -8.92
CA VAL A 165 1.79 -2.87 -7.85
C VAL A 165 3.16 -3.36 -8.37
N GLY A 166 3.43 -3.26 -9.68
CA GLY A 166 4.71 -3.68 -10.27
C GLY A 166 4.90 -5.19 -10.39
N ARG A 167 3.82 -5.97 -10.37
CA ARG A 167 3.83 -7.44 -10.53
C ARG A 167 3.42 -7.86 -11.94
N SER A 168 3.75 -9.09 -12.33
CA SER A 168 3.17 -9.69 -13.54
C SER A 168 1.73 -10.13 -13.27
N ARG A 169 0.89 -10.17 -14.33
CA ARG A 169 -0.49 -10.67 -14.24
C ARG A 169 -0.56 -12.08 -13.63
N SER A 170 0.37 -12.96 -14.03
CA SER A 170 0.42 -14.33 -13.51
C SER A 170 0.76 -14.37 -12.02
N ALA A 171 1.70 -13.54 -11.55
CA ALA A 171 2.03 -13.42 -10.13
C ALA A 171 0.82 -12.92 -9.32
N ALA A 172 0.15 -11.86 -9.77
CA ALA A 172 -1.05 -11.32 -9.13
C ALA A 172 -2.18 -12.35 -9.06
N THR A 173 -2.43 -13.08 -10.16
CA THR A 173 -3.44 -14.15 -10.18
C THR A 173 -3.09 -15.28 -9.21
N ASN A 174 -1.83 -15.67 -9.10
CA ASN A 174 -1.40 -16.68 -8.14
C ASN A 174 -1.54 -16.23 -6.69
N LEU A 175 -1.29 -14.96 -6.38
CA LEU A 175 -1.54 -14.39 -5.06
C LEU A 175 -3.03 -14.40 -4.72
N LEU A 176 -3.89 -13.90 -5.62
CA LEU A 176 -5.33 -13.86 -5.40
C LEU A 176 -5.93 -15.24 -5.14
N ARG A 177 -5.42 -16.28 -5.80
CA ARG A 177 -5.86 -17.67 -5.57
C ARG A 177 -5.57 -18.17 -4.16
N LEU A 178 -4.59 -17.62 -3.44
CA LEU A 178 -4.33 -18.00 -2.05
C LEU A 178 -5.51 -17.70 -1.12
N LEU A 179 -6.33 -16.71 -1.47
CA LEU A 179 -7.53 -16.36 -0.73
C LEU A 179 -8.66 -17.40 -0.88
N GLU A 180 -8.53 -18.33 -1.85
CA GLU A 180 -9.46 -19.45 -2.06
C GLU A 180 -9.15 -20.67 -1.16
N LEU A 181 -8.00 -20.66 -0.47
CA LEU A 181 -7.64 -21.70 0.48
C LEU A 181 -8.59 -21.70 1.68
N ALA A 182 -8.81 -22.90 2.26
CA ALA A 182 -9.52 -23.01 3.53
C ALA A 182 -8.79 -22.23 4.64
N GLN A 183 -9.54 -21.56 5.53
CA GLN A 183 -8.97 -20.69 6.56
C GLN A 183 -7.86 -21.35 7.38
N PRO A 184 -7.97 -22.61 7.86
CA PRO A 184 -6.89 -23.26 8.58
C PRO A 184 -5.58 -23.40 7.77
N VAL A 185 -5.70 -23.53 6.44
CA VAL A 185 -4.53 -23.60 5.53
C VAL A 185 -3.91 -22.23 5.34
N GLN A 186 -4.73 -21.17 5.25
CA GLN A 186 -4.25 -19.80 5.23
C GLN A 186 -3.47 -19.47 6.52
N ASP A 187 -3.99 -19.90 7.67
CA ASP A 187 -3.32 -19.71 8.98
C ASP A 187 -1.95 -20.40 9.03
N LEU A 188 -1.83 -21.62 8.49
CA LEU A 188 -0.55 -22.32 8.39
C LEU A 188 0.44 -21.57 7.49
N LEU A 189 -0.03 -21.01 6.38
CA LEU A 189 0.80 -20.20 5.48
C LEU A 189 1.24 -18.89 6.16
N MET A 190 0.34 -18.21 6.86
CA MET A 190 0.66 -16.98 7.61
C MET A 190 1.72 -17.18 8.67
N HIS A 191 1.71 -18.34 9.37
CA HIS A 191 2.67 -18.66 10.40
C HIS A 191 3.93 -19.36 9.87
N GLY A 192 4.09 -19.41 8.52
CA GLY A 192 5.26 -20.03 7.90
C GLY A 192 5.40 -21.54 8.10
N ARG A 193 4.30 -22.24 8.52
CA ARG A 193 4.28 -23.69 8.72
C ARG A 193 4.20 -24.46 7.40
N ILE A 194 3.73 -23.82 6.34
CA ILE A 194 3.80 -24.28 4.95
C ILE A 194 4.29 -23.13 4.08
N ASP A 195 4.92 -23.45 2.97
CA ASP A 195 5.40 -22.47 2.00
C ASP A 195 4.39 -22.21 0.86
N MET A 196 4.71 -21.24 0.00
CA MET A 196 3.92 -20.88 -1.17
C MET A 196 3.74 -22.02 -2.18
N GLY A 197 4.71 -22.92 -2.30
CA GLY A 197 4.65 -24.09 -3.18
C GLY A 197 3.59 -25.07 -2.69
N HIS A 198 3.62 -25.39 -1.40
CA HIS A 198 2.61 -26.22 -0.74
C HIS A 198 1.21 -25.59 -0.84
N ALA A 199 1.08 -24.31 -0.51
CA ALA A 199 -0.20 -23.59 -0.59
C ALA A 199 -0.82 -23.64 -2.00
N ARG A 200 -0.01 -23.44 -3.05
CA ARG A 200 -0.48 -23.52 -4.44
C ARG A 200 -0.89 -24.92 -4.86
N ALA A 201 -0.17 -25.96 -4.41
CA ALA A 201 -0.54 -27.35 -4.70
C ALA A 201 -1.88 -27.72 -4.05
N LEU A 202 -2.13 -27.23 -2.82
CA LEU A 202 -3.37 -27.48 -2.08
C LEU A 202 -4.61 -26.85 -2.75
N LEU A 203 -4.47 -25.83 -3.57
CA LEU A 203 -5.59 -25.24 -4.32
C LEU A 203 -6.27 -26.20 -5.31
N ALA A 204 -5.65 -27.33 -5.63
CA ALA A 204 -6.26 -28.38 -6.47
C ALA A 204 -7.23 -29.28 -5.72
N LEU A 205 -7.28 -29.17 -4.37
CA LEU A 205 -8.08 -30.03 -3.50
C LEU A 205 -9.34 -29.32 -3.03
N ALA A 206 -10.36 -30.09 -2.61
CA ALA A 206 -11.51 -29.56 -1.90
C ALA A 206 -11.13 -29.10 -0.48
N GLY A 207 -11.89 -28.18 0.11
CA GLY A 207 -11.52 -27.51 1.37
C GLY A 207 -11.21 -28.47 2.54
N SER A 208 -11.97 -29.57 2.73
CA SER A 208 -11.68 -30.58 3.76
C SER A 208 -10.37 -31.31 3.50
N ASP A 209 -10.11 -31.66 2.24
CA ASP A 209 -8.90 -32.37 1.83
C ASP A 209 -7.67 -31.45 1.90
N GLN A 210 -7.84 -30.16 1.61
CA GLN A 210 -6.80 -29.16 1.79
C GLN A 210 -6.28 -29.18 3.22
N VAL A 211 -7.18 -29.17 4.23
CA VAL A 211 -6.81 -29.14 5.65
C VAL A 211 -6.08 -30.42 6.05
N ALA A 212 -6.62 -31.58 5.65
CA ALA A 212 -6.01 -32.88 5.99
C ALA A 212 -4.61 -33.03 5.41
N VAL A 213 -4.42 -32.67 4.12
CA VAL A 213 -3.12 -32.74 3.46
C VAL A 213 -2.15 -31.68 4.01
N ALA A 214 -2.62 -30.48 4.29
CA ALA A 214 -1.79 -29.43 4.89
C ALA A 214 -1.22 -29.87 6.25
N GLN A 215 -2.03 -30.51 7.10
CA GLN A 215 -1.58 -31.06 8.38
C GLN A 215 -0.51 -32.15 8.19
N GLN A 216 -0.66 -33.01 7.18
CA GLN A 216 0.36 -34.03 6.88
C GLN A 216 1.67 -33.39 6.41
N VAL A 217 1.63 -32.31 5.63
CA VAL A 217 2.81 -31.56 5.22
C VAL A 217 3.55 -31.02 6.44
N VAL A 218 2.82 -30.37 7.37
CA VAL A 218 3.39 -29.81 8.61
C VAL A 218 4.03 -30.87 9.50
N LEU A 219 3.50 -32.10 9.52
CA LEU A 219 4.06 -33.21 10.32
C LEU A 219 5.32 -33.82 9.72
N LYS A 220 5.55 -33.62 8.40
CA LYS A 220 6.70 -34.20 7.68
C LYS A 220 7.84 -33.22 7.44
N ALA A 221 7.61 -31.92 7.69
CA ALA A 221 8.58 -30.85 7.57
C ALA A 221 9.38 -30.68 8.87
#